data_30cb22068485037b4fb921c3c2e378a1
#
_entry.id   30cb22068485037b4fb921c3c2e378a1
#
_cell.length_a   1.000
_cell.length_b   1.000
_cell.length_c   1.000
_cell.angle_alpha   90.00
_cell.angle_beta   90.00
_cell.angle_gamma   90.00
#
_symmetry.space_group_name_H-M   'P 1'
#
loop_
_entity.id
_entity.type
_entity.pdbx_description
1 polymer ?
#
loop_
_entity_poly.entity_id
_entity_poly.type
_entity_poly.pdbx_seq_one_letter_code
_entity_poly.pdbx_strand_id
1 'polypeptide(L)'
;MDIIEKIHELSEEMIQNLGRLVAVDSQLGTPEEGKPFGEGPAKALEVGLKIADELGFQTVNLDNYCGYAEMGEGKEIIGIAGHLDIVPVGGDWTHDPFVLTREGDYVYGRGTTDDKGPVLEALYAMKLLRDSGVKLNKRVRLIMGCNEETGSKCMAHYNEVEEELSCGFTPDANFPCIHGEKGHMSMMAYSKHTKILSMNGGFVTNAVCDSCTTVIPGAAGLKEKLEKELAETKLQEYRVTEENGEITIYAKGVPAHASTPTLGVNAAGVTFECLEKAGFEDDFVTFYNTHLGTACDGSGIGLKVSDAYGDLTFCNGIVKTQDGVISCTIDIRVPVTLKPDEVRKLCEDKLQDENGRIEILDIGDGLFFPRESPLVEALYKAYVDVTGDTANEPMVIGGGTYAKSLKNIIAFGPEKLGIDYRIHGADEYILVSGMEEAVLVYMEAIKNLLAI
;
A
#
# COMPACT_ATOMS: atom_id res chain seq x y z
N MET A 1 21.66 -28.70 17.87
CA MET A 1 20.23 -28.43 17.70
C MET A 1 20.02 -27.99 16.26
N ASP A 2 19.11 -28.61 15.56
CA ASP A 2 18.76 -28.19 14.21
C ASP A 2 18.21 -26.76 14.24
N ILE A 3 18.45 -25.97 13.23
CA ILE A 3 17.99 -24.59 13.15
C ILE A 3 16.45 -24.51 13.19
N ILE A 4 15.78 -25.51 12.60
CA ILE A 4 14.33 -25.65 12.60
C ILE A 4 13.80 -25.88 14.02
N GLU A 5 14.44 -26.77 14.81
CA GLU A 5 14.07 -27.00 16.20
C GLU A 5 14.22 -25.71 17.01
N LYS A 6 15.29 -24.95 16.78
CA LYS A 6 15.55 -23.69 17.48
C LYS A 6 14.52 -22.59 17.17
N ILE A 7 14.06 -22.51 15.91
CA ILE A 7 12.98 -21.56 15.52
C ILE A 7 11.68 -21.95 16.20
N HIS A 8 11.33 -23.21 16.18
CA HIS A 8 10.10 -23.69 16.81
C HIS A 8 10.10 -23.44 18.35
N GLU A 9 11.26 -23.53 18.99
CA GLU A 9 11.40 -23.14 20.42
C GLU A 9 11.21 -21.62 20.63
N LEU A 10 11.59 -20.79 19.65
CA LEU A 10 11.48 -19.33 19.74
C LEU A 10 10.12 -18.78 19.29
N SER A 11 9.32 -19.58 18.58
CA SER A 11 8.04 -19.09 18.01
C SER A 11 7.05 -18.64 19.10
N GLU A 12 7.00 -19.32 20.24
CA GLU A 12 6.13 -18.88 21.36
C GLU A 12 6.60 -17.55 21.97
N GLU A 13 7.90 -17.32 22.10
CA GLU A 13 8.46 -16.04 22.56
C GLU A 13 8.18 -14.94 21.55
N MET A 14 8.33 -15.23 20.24
CA MET A 14 8.04 -14.30 19.16
C MET A 14 6.57 -13.90 19.15
N ILE A 15 5.64 -14.86 19.29
CA ILE A 15 4.19 -14.59 19.39
C ILE A 15 3.87 -13.75 20.62
N GLN A 16 4.48 -14.02 21.77
CA GLN A 16 4.29 -13.19 22.97
C GLN A 16 4.77 -11.75 22.76
N ASN A 17 5.91 -11.56 22.09
CA ASN A 17 6.43 -10.25 21.74
C ASN A 17 5.56 -9.54 20.69
N LEU A 18 4.99 -10.29 19.72
CA LEU A 18 4.00 -9.75 18.80
C LEU A 18 2.77 -9.23 19.55
N GLY A 19 2.29 -9.97 20.56
CA GLY A 19 1.18 -9.53 21.41
C GLY A 19 1.47 -8.21 22.12
N ARG A 20 2.72 -7.95 22.53
CA ARG A 20 3.12 -6.67 23.13
C ARG A 20 3.03 -5.51 22.14
N LEU A 21 3.37 -5.72 20.86
CA LEU A 21 3.26 -4.71 19.81
C LEU A 21 1.81 -4.51 19.36
N VAL A 22 1.05 -5.59 19.17
CA VAL A 22 -0.37 -5.52 18.77
C VAL A 22 -1.20 -4.79 19.82
N ALA A 23 -0.89 -4.96 21.12
CA ALA A 23 -1.59 -4.27 22.19
C ALA A 23 -1.44 -2.73 22.19
N VAL A 24 -0.58 -2.19 21.34
CA VAL A 24 -0.43 -0.74 21.16
C VAL A 24 -1.25 -0.28 19.96
N ASP A 25 -2.23 0.59 20.22
CA ASP A 25 -2.92 1.34 19.17
C ASP A 25 -1.96 2.40 18.59
N SER A 26 -1.30 2.05 17.50
CA SER A 26 -0.29 2.88 16.84
C SER A 26 -0.78 3.58 15.57
N GLN A 27 -2.08 3.86 15.49
CA GLN A 27 -2.63 4.73 14.45
C GLN A 27 -1.99 6.12 14.51
N LEU A 28 -1.92 6.80 13.35
CA LEU A 28 -1.48 8.19 13.29
C LEU A 28 -2.32 9.06 14.24
N GLY A 29 -1.66 9.71 15.17
CA GLY A 29 -2.27 10.61 16.15
C GLY A 29 -1.94 12.08 15.89
N THR A 30 -2.43 12.93 16.77
CA THR A 30 -2.07 14.37 16.75
C THR A 30 -0.61 14.51 17.16
N PRO A 31 0.22 15.22 16.37
CA PRO A 31 1.60 15.50 16.72
C PRO A 31 1.72 16.27 18.05
N GLU A 32 2.65 15.86 18.90
CA GLU A 32 3.00 16.47 20.18
C GLU A 32 4.51 16.69 20.27
N GLU A 33 4.96 17.46 21.25
CA GLU A 33 6.40 17.66 21.49
C GLU A 33 7.09 16.31 21.75
N GLY A 34 8.09 15.99 20.94
CA GLY A 34 8.81 14.72 20.98
C GLY A 34 8.03 13.50 20.47
N LYS A 35 6.82 13.67 19.89
CA LYS A 35 6.00 12.61 19.31
C LYS A 35 5.42 13.07 17.97
N PRO A 36 6.22 13.05 16.92
CA PRO A 36 5.87 13.65 15.61
C PRO A 36 4.63 13.03 14.96
N PHE A 37 4.29 11.79 15.31
CA PHE A 37 3.14 11.05 14.78
C PHE A 37 2.09 10.72 15.85
N GLY A 38 2.20 11.34 17.04
CA GLY A 38 1.31 11.11 18.17
C GLY A 38 1.82 10.06 19.16
N GLU A 39 1.03 9.83 20.22
CA GLU A 39 1.37 8.93 21.33
C GLU A 39 1.50 7.47 20.91
N GLY A 40 0.56 6.98 20.06
CA GLY A 40 0.50 5.57 19.67
C GLY A 40 1.75 5.08 18.96
N PRO A 41 2.16 5.69 17.83
CA PRO A 41 3.39 5.31 17.12
C PRO A 41 4.65 5.45 17.99
N ALA A 42 4.77 6.51 18.81
CA ALA A 42 5.89 6.66 19.73
C ALA A 42 5.94 5.53 20.77
N LYS A 43 4.78 5.09 21.27
CA LYS A 43 4.69 3.97 22.22
C LYS A 43 5.01 2.63 21.56
N ALA A 44 4.59 2.41 20.31
CA ALA A 44 4.95 1.20 19.57
C ALA A 44 6.47 1.11 19.36
N LEU A 45 7.11 2.23 19.01
CA LEU A 45 8.57 2.30 18.90
C LEU A 45 9.27 1.97 20.23
N GLU A 46 8.80 2.56 21.35
CA GLU A 46 9.35 2.25 22.67
C GLU A 46 9.28 0.75 22.97
N VAL A 47 8.14 0.10 22.67
CA VAL A 47 7.95 -1.34 22.88
C VAL A 47 8.86 -2.15 21.96
N GLY A 48 8.96 -1.81 20.68
CA GLY A 48 9.81 -2.49 19.72
C GLY A 48 11.30 -2.43 20.09
N LEU A 49 11.79 -1.23 20.42
CA LEU A 49 13.18 -1.05 20.87
C LEU A 49 13.45 -1.78 22.20
N LYS A 50 12.49 -1.81 23.12
CA LYS A 50 12.61 -2.57 24.36
C LYS A 50 12.70 -4.08 24.12
N ILE A 51 11.90 -4.62 23.19
CA ILE A 51 11.99 -6.04 22.80
C ILE A 51 13.38 -6.33 22.24
N ALA A 52 13.89 -5.47 21.36
CA ALA A 52 15.21 -5.63 20.78
C ALA A 52 16.34 -5.58 21.84
N ASP A 53 16.24 -4.67 22.82
CA ASP A 53 17.19 -4.57 23.95
C ASP A 53 17.13 -5.83 24.84
N GLU A 54 15.95 -6.33 25.18
CA GLU A 54 15.73 -7.59 25.92
C GLU A 54 16.32 -8.81 25.19
N LEU A 55 16.33 -8.79 23.84
CA LEU A 55 16.98 -9.80 23.00
C LEU A 55 18.49 -9.57 22.83
N GLY A 56 19.04 -8.51 23.43
CA GLY A 56 20.47 -8.22 23.51
C GLY A 56 21.05 -7.48 22.30
N PHE A 57 20.26 -6.70 21.59
CA PHE A 57 20.73 -5.80 20.53
C PHE A 57 21.05 -4.41 21.08
N GLN A 58 21.93 -3.70 20.39
CA GLN A 58 22.11 -2.27 20.60
C GLN A 58 20.93 -1.53 19.96
N THR A 59 20.30 -0.63 20.71
CA THR A 59 19.13 0.11 20.23
C THR A 59 19.36 1.61 20.26
N VAL A 60 18.79 2.30 19.28
CA VAL A 60 18.81 3.76 19.18
C VAL A 60 17.40 4.24 18.83
N ASN A 61 16.95 5.27 19.52
CA ASN A 61 15.72 6.02 19.20
C ASN A 61 16.12 7.33 18.50
N LEU A 62 15.57 7.58 17.33
CA LEU A 62 15.78 8.79 16.53
C LEU A 62 14.56 9.69 16.67
N ASP A 63 14.49 10.43 17.80
CA ASP A 63 13.50 11.47 18.09
C ASP A 63 12.02 11.01 17.95
N ASN A 64 11.76 9.71 18.18
CA ASN A 64 10.46 9.08 17.97
C ASN A 64 9.89 9.19 16.52
N TYR A 65 10.71 9.55 15.53
CA TYR A 65 10.38 9.34 14.13
C TYR A 65 10.55 7.87 13.74
N CYS A 66 11.66 7.29 14.14
CA CYS A 66 12.00 5.88 14.00
C CYS A 66 13.06 5.51 15.03
N GLY A 67 13.46 4.26 15.03
CA GLY A 67 14.59 3.78 15.81
C GLY A 67 15.16 2.53 15.17
N TYR A 68 16.25 2.00 15.70
CA TYR A 68 16.80 0.77 15.15
C TYR A 68 17.44 -0.14 16.21
N ALA A 69 17.51 -1.43 15.87
CA ALA A 69 18.33 -2.42 16.52
C ALA A 69 19.50 -2.79 15.62
N GLU A 70 20.72 -2.86 16.16
CA GLU A 70 21.92 -3.11 15.36
C GLU A 70 22.81 -4.19 15.97
N MET A 71 23.48 -4.96 15.09
CA MET A 71 24.52 -5.92 15.45
C MET A 71 25.64 -5.90 14.41
N GLY A 72 26.82 -6.46 14.78
CA GLY A 72 27.98 -6.54 13.90
C GLY A 72 28.85 -5.30 13.93
N GLU A 73 29.87 -5.30 13.11
CA GLU A 73 30.88 -4.23 13.02
C GLU A 73 31.22 -3.95 11.54
N GLY A 74 31.70 -2.76 11.24
CA GLY A 74 32.12 -2.39 9.89
C GLY A 74 31.53 -1.06 9.44
N LYS A 75 31.86 -0.67 8.22
CA LYS A 75 31.39 0.57 7.61
C LYS A 75 30.09 0.39 6.83
N GLU A 76 29.93 -0.78 6.23
CA GLU A 76 28.74 -1.09 5.43
C GLU A 76 27.59 -1.51 6.34
N ILE A 77 26.38 -1.14 5.95
CA ILE A 77 25.15 -1.43 6.69
C ILE A 77 24.20 -2.21 5.78
N ILE A 78 23.87 -3.41 6.19
CA ILE A 78 22.71 -4.13 5.67
C ILE A 78 21.50 -3.61 6.43
N GLY A 79 20.59 -2.93 5.74
CA GLY A 79 19.38 -2.38 6.33
C GLY A 79 18.19 -3.31 6.16
N ILE A 80 17.41 -3.48 7.22
CA ILE A 80 16.07 -4.06 7.16
C ILE A 80 15.15 -2.97 7.71
N ALA A 81 14.14 -2.56 6.97
CA ALA A 81 13.30 -1.43 7.36
C ALA A 81 11.83 -1.84 7.37
N GLY A 82 11.22 -1.91 8.53
CA GLY A 82 9.80 -2.16 8.71
C GLY A 82 9.14 -1.08 9.55
N HIS A 83 7.82 -1.14 9.70
CA HIS A 83 7.08 -0.12 10.43
C HIS A 83 6.25 -0.68 11.59
N LEU A 84 5.91 0.20 12.53
CA LEU A 84 5.13 -0.12 13.72
C LEU A 84 3.82 0.67 13.81
N ASP A 85 3.62 1.67 12.94
CA ASP A 85 2.32 2.32 12.76
C ASP A 85 1.35 1.41 12.03
N ILE A 86 0.08 1.71 12.13
CA ILE A 86 -1.01 0.92 11.58
C ILE A 86 -2.08 1.82 10.96
N VAL A 87 -2.79 1.32 9.95
CA VAL A 87 -4.01 1.96 9.45
C VAL A 87 -5.14 1.94 10.50
N PRO A 88 -6.16 2.79 10.38
CA PRO A 88 -7.36 2.73 11.20
C PRO A 88 -7.99 1.34 11.20
N VAL A 89 -8.38 0.84 12.37
CA VAL A 89 -8.88 -0.53 12.51
C VAL A 89 -10.21 -0.78 11.80
N GLY A 90 -11.02 0.26 11.57
CA GLY A 90 -12.34 0.09 10.96
C GLY A 90 -13.33 -0.64 11.88
N GLY A 91 -14.40 -1.19 11.28
CA GLY A 91 -15.43 -1.95 11.97
C GLY A 91 -15.44 -3.44 11.61
N ASP A 92 -16.41 -4.17 12.17
CA ASP A 92 -16.72 -5.57 11.84
C ASP A 92 -15.65 -6.61 12.21
N TRP A 93 -14.77 -6.32 13.18
CA TRP A 93 -13.84 -7.29 13.74
C TRP A 93 -14.58 -8.34 14.57
N THR A 94 -14.25 -9.63 14.39
CA THR A 94 -14.70 -10.73 15.24
C THR A 94 -13.74 -10.98 16.40
N HIS A 95 -12.47 -10.63 16.24
CA HIS A 95 -11.44 -10.61 17.28
C HIS A 95 -11.13 -9.15 17.67
N ASP A 96 -10.76 -8.90 18.92
CA ASP A 96 -10.30 -7.55 19.31
C ASP A 96 -9.00 -7.21 18.56
N PRO A 97 -8.95 -6.13 17.77
CA PRO A 97 -7.77 -5.80 16.96
C PRO A 97 -6.50 -5.54 17.78
N PHE A 98 -6.63 -5.23 19.06
CA PHE A 98 -5.49 -4.94 19.97
C PHE A 98 -5.23 -6.06 20.98
N VAL A 99 -5.90 -7.21 20.84
CA VAL A 99 -5.66 -8.40 21.68
C VAL A 99 -5.26 -9.55 20.76
N LEU A 100 -3.96 -9.88 20.75
CA LEU A 100 -3.46 -10.97 19.93
C LEU A 100 -4.20 -12.26 20.27
N THR A 101 -4.92 -12.82 19.28
CA THR A 101 -5.73 -14.02 19.45
C THR A 101 -5.20 -15.14 18.54
N ARG A 102 -4.84 -16.30 19.14
CA ARG A 102 -4.35 -17.44 18.39
C ARG A 102 -5.41 -18.54 18.27
N GLU A 103 -5.63 -18.99 17.04
CA GLU A 103 -6.50 -20.13 16.71
C GLU A 103 -5.71 -21.12 15.82
N GLY A 104 -5.09 -22.09 16.46
CA GLY A 104 -4.22 -23.05 15.74
C GLY A 104 -2.98 -22.39 15.15
N ASP A 105 -2.88 -22.37 13.82
CA ASP A 105 -1.79 -21.70 13.08
C ASP A 105 -2.06 -20.21 12.83
N TYR A 106 -3.30 -19.76 13.01
CA TYR A 106 -3.70 -18.37 12.79
C TYR A 106 -3.46 -17.52 14.03
N VAL A 107 -2.93 -16.32 13.83
CA VAL A 107 -2.70 -15.32 14.88
C VAL A 107 -3.31 -14.01 14.42
N TYR A 108 -4.44 -13.64 15.04
CA TYR A 108 -5.24 -12.46 14.67
C TYR A 108 -4.85 -11.23 15.47
N GLY A 109 -4.89 -10.07 14.82
CA GLY A 109 -4.68 -8.75 15.41
C GLY A 109 -4.24 -7.74 14.37
N ARG A 110 -4.50 -6.46 14.57
CA ARG A 110 -4.07 -5.39 13.67
C ARG A 110 -2.55 -5.24 13.69
N GLY A 111 -1.92 -5.26 12.52
CA GLY A 111 -0.46 -5.18 12.36
C GLY A 111 0.23 -6.55 12.48
N THR A 112 -0.49 -7.65 12.53
CA THR A 112 0.13 -8.98 12.60
C THR A 112 0.87 -9.32 11.32
N THR A 113 0.38 -8.90 10.16
CA THR A 113 1.04 -9.06 8.86
C THR A 113 1.64 -7.74 8.38
N ASP A 114 1.01 -6.61 8.65
CA ASP A 114 1.39 -5.29 8.17
C ASP A 114 1.59 -4.31 9.34
N ASP A 115 2.81 -4.14 9.86
CA ASP A 115 4.11 -4.79 9.55
C ASP A 115 4.79 -5.25 10.87
N LYS A 116 4.07 -5.20 12.04
CA LYS A 116 4.61 -5.55 13.37
C LYS A 116 5.14 -6.98 13.46
N GLY A 117 4.45 -7.93 12.79
CA GLY A 117 4.89 -9.32 12.70
C GLY A 117 6.21 -9.46 11.93
N PRO A 118 6.27 -9.01 10.67
CA PRO A 118 7.49 -9.05 9.86
C PRO A 118 8.69 -8.34 10.46
N VAL A 119 8.48 -7.21 11.18
CA VAL A 119 9.54 -6.56 11.97
C VAL A 119 10.11 -7.52 13.03
N LEU A 120 9.25 -8.28 13.72
CA LEU A 120 9.73 -9.28 14.69
C LEU A 120 10.39 -10.47 14.01
N GLU A 121 9.87 -10.95 12.89
CA GLU A 121 10.50 -12.02 12.11
C GLU A 121 11.94 -11.64 11.72
N ALA A 122 12.14 -10.42 11.24
CA ALA A 122 13.47 -9.89 10.94
C ALA A 122 14.36 -9.81 12.18
N LEU A 123 13.82 -9.35 13.33
CA LEU A 123 14.56 -9.27 14.59
C LEU A 123 14.99 -10.66 15.08
N TYR A 124 14.11 -11.66 14.98
CA TYR A 124 14.43 -13.04 15.36
C TYR A 124 15.39 -13.71 14.37
N ALA A 125 15.34 -13.38 13.07
CA ALA A 125 16.34 -13.79 12.09
C ALA A 125 17.74 -13.26 12.46
N MET A 126 17.83 -11.99 12.83
CA MET A 126 19.07 -11.39 13.33
C MET A 126 19.56 -12.09 14.61
N LYS A 127 18.67 -12.39 15.55
CA LYS A 127 18.98 -13.11 16.78
C LYS A 127 19.56 -14.51 16.47
N LEU A 128 18.90 -15.27 15.63
CA LEU A 128 19.36 -16.61 15.25
C LEU A 128 20.71 -16.58 14.53
N LEU A 129 20.91 -15.60 13.65
CA LEU A 129 22.18 -15.43 12.96
C LEU A 129 23.32 -15.12 13.94
N ARG A 130 23.13 -14.20 14.88
CA ARG A 130 24.08 -13.89 15.94
C ARG A 130 24.39 -15.10 16.79
N ASP A 131 23.35 -15.80 17.26
CA ASP A 131 23.47 -16.97 18.14
C ASP A 131 24.09 -18.19 17.44
N SER A 132 24.07 -18.24 16.08
CA SER A 132 24.76 -19.25 15.29
C SER A 132 26.28 -19.05 15.22
N GLY A 133 26.77 -17.88 15.66
CA GLY A 133 28.20 -17.56 15.64
C GLY A 133 28.76 -17.19 14.26
N VAL A 134 27.89 -16.88 13.29
CA VAL A 134 28.34 -16.37 12.00
C VAL A 134 29.07 -15.06 12.19
N LYS A 135 30.27 -14.96 11.62
CA LYS A 135 31.06 -13.73 11.67
C LYS A 135 30.46 -12.69 10.75
N LEU A 136 30.07 -11.55 11.33
CA LEU A 136 29.57 -10.40 10.59
C LEU A 136 30.76 -9.52 10.17
N ASN A 137 30.83 -9.22 8.88
CA ASN A 137 31.80 -8.28 8.28
C ASN A 137 31.16 -6.93 7.94
N LYS A 138 29.86 -6.79 8.17
CA LYS A 138 29.04 -5.60 8.01
C LYS A 138 28.15 -5.45 9.25
N ARG A 139 27.64 -4.25 9.48
CA ARG A 139 26.57 -4.01 10.45
C ARG A 139 25.24 -4.51 9.84
N VAL A 140 24.39 -5.09 10.65
CA VAL A 140 23.01 -5.43 10.29
C VAL A 140 22.10 -4.62 11.18
N ARG A 141 21.25 -3.81 10.55
CA ARG A 141 20.39 -2.83 11.22
C ARG A 141 18.95 -3.05 10.85
N LEU A 142 18.11 -3.33 11.85
CA LEU A 142 16.65 -3.33 11.72
C LEU A 142 16.12 -1.96 12.12
N ILE A 143 15.57 -1.23 11.17
CA ILE A 143 14.94 0.08 11.36
C ILE A 143 13.45 -0.14 11.59
N MET A 144 12.91 0.46 12.64
CA MET A 144 11.51 0.44 13.04
C MET A 144 10.93 1.83 12.83
N GLY A 145 10.14 2.02 11.78
CA GLY A 145 9.51 3.30 11.43
C GLY A 145 8.17 3.50 12.13
N CYS A 146 7.71 4.74 12.17
CA CYS A 146 6.47 5.15 12.84
C CYS A 146 5.48 5.88 11.93
N ASN A 147 5.68 5.87 10.60
CA ASN A 147 4.84 6.62 9.67
C ASN A 147 4.96 6.09 8.24
N GLU A 148 4.81 4.78 8.04
CA GLU A 148 4.75 4.18 6.70
C GLU A 148 3.43 4.54 6.03
N GLU A 149 2.34 4.20 6.69
CA GLU A 149 0.96 4.24 6.23
C GLU A 149 0.46 5.64 5.79
N THR A 150 1.19 6.67 6.20
CA THR A 150 0.76 8.06 5.99
C THR A 150 1.88 8.97 5.46
N GLY A 151 2.87 8.41 4.73
CA GLY A 151 3.80 9.17 3.90
C GLY A 151 5.27 9.15 4.27
N SER A 152 5.72 8.17 5.06
CA SER A 152 7.14 7.80 5.28
C SER A 152 8.07 8.93 5.75
N LYS A 153 7.54 9.95 6.45
CA LYS A 153 8.35 11.06 6.99
C LYS A 153 9.39 10.62 8.00
N CYS A 154 9.17 9.48 8.65
CA CYS A 154 10.13 8.83 9.53
C CYS A 154 11.41 8.43 8.79
N MET A 155 11.31 7.94 7.55
CA MET A 155 12.48 7.59 6.74
C MET A 155 13.17 8.83 6.16
N ALA A 156 12.44 9.91 5.90
CA ALA A 156 13.06 11.19 5.57
C ALA A 156 13.96 11.68 6.71
N HIS A 157 13.47 11.60 7.97
CA HIS A 157 14.28 11.93 9.16
C HIS A 157 15.49 11.00 9.31
N TYR A 158 15.30 9.67 9.13
CA TYR A 158 16.40 8.71 9.13
C TYR A 158 17.50 9.10 8.15
N ASN A 159 17.15 9.44 6.91
CA ASN A 159 18.10 9.84 5.86
C ASN A 159 18.84 11.14 6.18
N GLU A 160 18.28 12.01 7.04
CA GLU A 160 18.94 13.26 7.45
C GLU A 160 19.97 13.04 8.56
N VAL A 161 19.76 12.07 9.46
CA VAL A 161 20.55 11.94 10.70
C VAL A 161 21.44 10.70 10.73
N GLU A 162 21.22 9.73 9.84
CA GLU A 162 21.94 8.45 9.83
C GLU A 162 22.69 8.20 8.52
N GLU A 163 23.58 7.20 8.55
CA GLU A 163 24.35 6.75 7.41
C GLU A 163 23.47 6.04 6.37
N GLU A 164 23.81 6.19 5.09
CA GLU A 164 23.13 5.49 4.00
C GLU A 164 23.35 3.97 4.09
N LEU A 165 22.31 3.20 3.78
CA LEU A 165 22.39 1.75 3.72
C LEU A 165 23.19 1.30 2.50
N SER A 166 24.00 0.26 2.65
CA SER A 166 24.77 -0.32 1.55
C SER A 166 23.94 -1.26 0.68
N CYS A 167 23.06 -2.03 1.30
CA CYS A 167 22.05 -2.90 0.69
C CYS A 167 21.03 -3.30 1.76
N GLY A 168 19.91 -3.92 1.34
CA GLY A 168 18.94 -4.42 2.30
C GLY A 168 17.55 -4.66 1.73
N PHE A 169 16.57 -4.76 2.62
CA PHE A 169 15.19 -4.98 2.23
C PHE A 169 14.20 -4.39 3.24
N THR A 170 12.94 -4.27 2.81
CA THR A 170 11.79 -4.05 3.71
C THR A 170 10.93 -5.32 3.74
N PRO A 171 10.57 -5.83 4.93
CA PRO A 171 9.77 -7.04 5.08
C PRO A 171 8.26 -6.74 5.00
N ASP A 172 7.85 -5.91 4.07
CA ASP A 172 6.51 -5.33 3.95
C ASP A 172 5.98 -5.55 2.53
N ALA A 173 5.90 -6.81 2.10
CA ALA A 173 5.40 -7.19 0.77
C ALA A 173 5.31 -8.72 0.57
N ASN A 174 5.15 -9.13 -0.68
CA ASN A 174 5.12 -10.53 -1.04
C ASN A 174 6.52 -11.14 -1.22
N PHE A 175 6.68 -12.43 -0.89
CA PHE A 175 7.70 -13.27 -1.48
C PHE A 175 7.37 -13.59 -2.95
N PRO A 176 8.39 -13.88 -3.84
CA PRO A 176 9.83 -14.10 -3.53
C PRO A 176 10.64 -12.82 -3.35
N CYS A 177 10.37 -11.75 -4.03
CA CYS A 177 10.82 -10.37 -3.77
C CYS A 177 10.22 -9.39 -4.78
N ILE A 178 10.16 -8.12 -4.40
CA ILE A 178 9.66 -7.03 -5.24
C ILE A 178 10.86 -6.19 -5.69
N HIS A 179 11.26 -6.37 -6.94
CA HIS A 179 12.41 -5.65 -7.49
C HIS A 179 12.05 -4.35 -8.20
N GLY A 180 10.76 -4.02 -8.22
CA GLY A 180 10.26 -2.76 -8.75
C GLY A 180 8.91 -2.37 -8.15
N GLU A 181 8.75 -1.10 -7.87
CA GLU A 181 7.53 -0.47 -7.40
C GLU A 181 7.16 0.67 -8.34
N LYS A 182 5.94 0.66 -8.87
CA LYS A 182 5.49 1.70 -9.84
C LYS A 182 5.58 3.09 -9.23
N GLY A 183 5.94 4.07 -10.06
CA GLY A 183 5.77 5.47 -9.71
C GLY A 183 4.30 5.81 -9.49
N HIS A 184 4.02 6.91 -8.83
CA HIS A 184 2.65 7.37 -8.65
C HIS A 184 2.47 8.82 -9.06
N MET A 185 1.23 9.17 -9.42
CA MET A 185 0.80 10.54 -9.61
C MET A 185 -0.65 10.66 -9.16
N SER A 186 -0.89 11.59 -8.25
CA SER A 186 -2.23 11.95 -7.77
C SER A 186 -2.70 13.22 -8.42
N MET A 187 -3.93 13.22 -8.92
CA MET A 187 -4.54 14.38 -9.55
C MET A 187 -5.96 14.60 -9.02
N MET A 188 -6.46 15.80 -9.23
CA MET A 188 -7.86 16.18 -9.02
C MET A 188 -8.42 16.79 -10.29
N ALA A 189 -9.51 16.23 -10.79
CA ALA A 189 -10.30 16.85 -11.85
C ALA A 189 -11.45 17.66 -11.25
N TYR A 190 -11.75 18.81 -11.85
CA TYR A 190 -12.81 19.71 -11.39
C TYR A 190 -13.73 20.11 -12.55
N SER A 191 -15.04 20.17 -12.31
CA SER A 191 -15.99 20.77 -13.21
C SER A 191 -15.81 22.29 -13.28
N LYS A 192 -15.95 22.86 -14.48
CA LYS A 192 -16.12 24.31 -14.67
C LYS A 192 -17.58 24.68 -14.66
N HIS A 193 -18.39 23.88 -15.37
CA HIS A 193 -19.85 24.01 -15.41
C HIS A 193 -20.46 22.61 -15.27
N THR A 194 -21.59 22.50 -14.59
CA THR A 194 -22.36 21.26 -14.49
C THR A 194 -23.81 21.55 -14.11
N LYS A 195 -24.72 20.75 -14.62
CA LYS A 195 -26.14 20.71 -14.25
C LYS A 195 -26.39 19.64 -13.15
N ILE A 196 -25.41 18.80 -12.84
CA ILE A 196 -25.52 17.82 -11.76
C ILE A 196 -25.65 18.60 -10.43
N LEU A 197 -26.70 18.33 -9.69
CA LEU A 197 -26.98 18.99 -8.42
C LEU A 197 -26.07 18.51 -7.29
N SER A 198 -25.82 17.21 -7.25
CA SER A 198 -24.82 16.63 -6.36
C SER A 198 -24.35 15.26 -6.89
N MET A 199 -23.09 14.93 -6.62
CA MET A 199 -22.52 13.62 -6.88
C MET A 199 -21.49 13.31 -5.80
N ASN A 200 -21.69 12.23 -5.06
CA ASN A 200 -20.82 11.84 -3.96
C ASN A 200 -20.60 10.32 -3.97
N GLY A 201 -19.35 9.90 -3.87
CA GLY A 201 -18.99 8.49 -3.88
C GLY A 201 -17.51 8.25 -3.62
N GLY A 202 -17.18 7.01 -3.26
CA GLY A 202 -15.83 6.61 -2.87
C GLY A 202 -15.43 7.09 -1.48
N PHE A 203 -14.46 6.43 -0.86
CA PHE A 203 -13.99 6.73 0.51
C PHE A 203 -12.51 7.07 0.56
N VAL A 204 -11.71 6.51 -0.34
CA VAL A 204 -10.25 6.70 -0.37
C VAL A 204 -9.78 6.99 -1.79
N THR A 205 -8.67 7.70 -1.92
CA THR A 205 -8.14 8.16 -3.20
C THR A 205 -7.48 7.04 -4.01
N ASN A 206 -6.94 6.03 -3.33
CA ASN A 206 -6.19 4.93 -3.91
C ASN A 206 -7.02 3.63 -4.11
N ALA A 207 -8.33 3.75 -4.19
CA ALA A 207 -9.23 2.64 -4.53
C ALA A 207 -10.29 3.07 -5.55
N VAL A 208 -10.84 2.09 -6.28
CA VAL A 208 -11.95 2.28 -7.21
C VAL A 208 -13.18 2.80 -6.45
N CYS A 209 -13.84 3.83 -6.98
CA CYS A 209 -15.11 4.34 -6.45
C CYS A 209 -16.18 3.25 -6.52
N ASP A 210 -16.39 2.54 -5.42
CA ASP A 210 -17.26 1.36 -5.35
C ASP A 210 -18.73 1.68 -5.17
N SER A 211 -19.06 2.91 -4.77
CA SER A 211 -20.45 3.36 -4.62
C SER A 211 -20.57 4.86 -4.90
N CYS A 212 -21.67 5.27 -5.51
CA CYS A 212 -21.91 6.64 -5.85
C CYS A 212 -23.40 7.00 -5.79
N THR A 213 -23.72 8.16 -5.24
CA THR A 213 -25.08 8.76 -5.29
C THR A 213 -25.01 10.06 -6.08
N THR A 214 -25.85 10.16 -7.10
CA THR A 214 -25.91 11.30 -8.01
C THR A 214 -27.32 11.87 -8.05
N VAL A 215 -27.47 13.19 -7.97
CA VAL A 215 -28.74 13.90 -8.09
C VAL A 215 -28.66 14.86 -9.29
N ILE A 216 -29.63 14.76 -10.19
CA ILE A 216 -29.72 15.59 -11.39
C ILE A 216 -31.12 16.19 -11.52
N PRO A 217 -31.30 17.30 -12.28
CA PRO A 217 -32.62 17.77 -12.65
C PRO A 217 -33.41 16.73 -13.44
N GLY A 218 -34.66 16.51 -13.08
CA GLY A 218 -35.57 15.62 -13.81
C GLY A 218 -35.96 16.19 -15.16
N ALA A 219 -36.13 15.28 -16.15
CA ALA A 219 -36.66 15.59 -17.47
C ALA A 219 -37.54 14.44 -17.96
N ALA A 220 -38.52 14.75 -18.78
CA ALA A 220 -39.48 13.75 -19.27
C ALA A 220 -38.80 12.57 -19.97
N GLY A 221 -39.05 11.34 -19.48
CA GLY A 221 -38.49 10.11 -20.03
C GLY A 221 -37.01 9.86 -19.73
N LEU A 222 -36.35 10.73 -18.95
CA LEU A 222 -34.92 10.59 -18.61
C LEU A 222 -34.71 9.42 -17.61
N LYS A 223 -35.59 9.27 -16.64
CA LYS A 223 -35.52 8.17 -15.67
C LYS A 223 -35.54 6.81 -16.36
N GLU A 224 -36.51 6.56 -17.25
CA GLU A 224 -36.64 5.30 -17.99
C GLU A 224 -35.42 5.00 -18.86
N LYS A 225 -34.82 6.03 -19.47
CA LYS A 225 -33.57 5.88 -20.22
C LYS A 225 -32.40 5.53 -19.33
N LEU A 226 -32.27 6.17 -18.15
CA LEU A 226 -31.22 5.86 -17.19
C LEU A 226 -31.35 4.44 -16.63
N GLU A 227 -32.56 4.01 -16.27
CA GLU A 227 -32.82 2.63 -15.81
C GLU A 227 -32.43 1.61 -16.88
N LYS A 228 -32.72 1.90 -18.16
CA LYS A 228 -32.31 1.04 -19.26
C LYS A 228 -30.78 0.96 -19.43
N GLU A 229 -30.10 2.09 -19.43
CA GLU A 229 -28.62 2.10 -19.60
C GLU A 229 -27.93 1.43 -18.40
N LEU A 230 -28.37 1.69 -17.16
CA LEU A 230 -27.83 1.07 -15.95
C LEU A 230 -28.02 -0.45 -15.91
N ALA A 231 -29.13 -0.95 -16.45
CA ALA A 231 -29.40 -2.40 -16.53
C ALA A 231 -28.41 -3.17 -17.41
N GLU A 232 -27.74 -2.51 -18.35
CA GLU A 232 -26.74 -3.11 -19.26
C GLU A 232 -25.30 -3.05 -18.68
N THR A 233 -25.14 -2.56 -17.42
CA THR A 233 -23.82 -2.36 -16.80
C THR A 233 -23.39 -3.56 -15.95
N LYS A 234 -22.13 -3.51 -15.47
CA LYS A 234 -21.57 -4.47 -14.50
C LYS A 234 -21.76 -4.06 -13.03
N LEU A 235 -22.61 -3.07 -12.74
CA LEU A 235 -22.89 -2.66 -11.36
C LEU A 235 -23.53 -3.82 -10.58
N GLN A 236 -23.15 -3.95 -9.30
CA GLN A 236 -23.76 -4.94 -8.41
C GLN A 236 -25.18 -4.58 -8.03
N GLU A 237 -25.45 -3.27 -7.89
CA GLU A 237 -26.76 -2.73 -7.55
C GLU A 237 -26.89 -1.32 -8.15
N TYR A 238 -28.10 -0.97 -8.56
CA TYR A 238 -28.45 0.42 -8.87
C TYR A 238 -29.90 0.69 -8.46
N ARG A 239 -30.20 1.97 -8.24
CA ARG A 239 -31.55 2.45 -7.97
C ARG A 239 -31.73 3.84 -8.58
N VAL A 240 -32.85 4.07 -9.26
CA VAL A 240 -33.21 5.36 -9.82
C VAL A 240 -34.58 5.77 -9.25
N THR A 241 -34.62 6.92 -8.60
CA THR A 241 -35.88 7.50 -8.09
C THR A 241 -36.07 8.88 -8.68
N GLU A 242 -37.34 9.30 -8.83
CA GLU A 242 -37.68 10.64 -9.29
C GLU A 242 -38.69 11.25 -8.33
N GLU A 243 -38.31 12.35 -7.70
CA GLU A 243 -39.13 13.07 -6.74
C GLU A 243 -38.89 14.58 -6.87
N ASN A 244 -39.96 15.37 -6.78
CA ASN A 244 -39.91 16.86 -6.79
C ASN A 244 -39.16 17.48 -8.00
N GLY A 245 -39.16 16.79 -9.15
CA GLY A 245 -38.46 17.27 -10.34
C GLY A 245 -36.95 17.00 -10.34
N GLU A 246 -36.48 16.13 -9.45
CA GLU A 246 -35.10 15.66 -9.39
C GLU A 246 -35.03 14.13 -9.57
N ILE A 247 -34.00 13.64 -10.22
CA ILE A 247 -33.68 12.22 -10.34
C ILE A 247 -32.47 11.91 -9.47
N THR A 248 -32.63 10.95 -8.56
CA THR A 248 -31.55 10.40 -7.76
C THR A 248 -31.14 9.04 -8.28
N ILE A 249 -29.85 8.87 -8.56
CA ILE A 249 -29.22 7.62 -9.00
C ILE A 249 -28.31 7.14 -7.90
N TYR A 250 -28.54 5.95 -7.37
CA TYR A 250 -27.58 5.21 -6.56
C TYR A 250 -26.98 4.11 -7.41
N ALA A 251 -25.66 3.99 -7.39
CA ALA A 251 -24.89 2.98 -8.11
C ALA A 251 -23.90 2.31 -7.15
N LYS A 252 -23.81 0.97 -7.18
CA LYS A 252 -22.85 0.17 -6.43
C LYS A 252 -22.06 -0.70 -7.38
N GLY A 253 -20.75 -0.47 -7.43
CA GLY A 253 -19.78 -1.22 -8.20
C GLY A 253 -19.05 -2.27 -7.37
N VAL A 254 -17.77 -2.48 -7.66
CA VAL A 254 -16.89 -3.45 -6.99
C VAL A 254 -15.63 -2.72 -6.55
N PRO A 255 -15.24 -2.75 -5.26
CA PRO A 255 -13.99 -2.14 -4.81
C PRO A 255 -12.78 -2.89 -5.39
N ALA A 256 -11.70 -2.16 -5.65
CA ALA A 256 -10.39 -2.68 -5.97
C ALA A 256 -9.33 -1.63 -5.65
N HIS A 257 -8.10 -2.04 -5.37
CA HIS A 257 -6.99 -1.13 -5.18
C HIS A 257 -6.62 -0.41 -6.50
N ALA A 258 -6.17 0.84 -6.44
CA ALA A 258 -5.83 1.63 -7.62
C ALA A 258 -4.66 1.06 -8.46
N SER A 259 -3.85 0.17 -7.89
CA SER A 259 -2.81 -0.56 -8.64
C SER A 259 -3.36 -1.71 -9.51
N THR A 260 -4.57 -2.19 -9.20
CA THR A 260 -5.26 -3.27 -9.91
C THR A 260 -6.72 -2.90 -10.21
N PRO A 261 -7.00 -1.73 -10.80
CA PRO A 261 -8.35 -1.19 -10.92
C PRO A 261 -9.26 -2.02 -11.85
N THR A 262 -8.68 -2.84 -12.70
CA THR A 262 -9.40 -3.77 -13.59
C THR A 262 -10.16 -4.87 -12.86
N LEU A 263 -9.83 -5.12 -11.58
CA LEU A 263 -10.56 -6.06 -10.71
C LEU A 263 -11.84 -5.43 -10.12
N GLY A 264 -11.96 -4.11 -10.23
CA GLY A 264 -13.08 -3.34 -9.71
C GLY A 264 -14.10 -2.93 -10.77
N VAL A 265 -15.20 -2.31 -10.31
CA VAL A 265 -16.20 -1.63 -11.14
C VAL A 265 -16.44 -0.24 -10.57
N ASN A 266 -16.04 0.79 -11.30
CA ASN A 266 -16.15 2.18 -10.86
C ASN A 266 -17.58 2.71 -10.99
N ALA A 267 -18.28 2.84 -9.87
CA ALA A 267 -19.67 3.29 -9.83
C ALA A 267 -19.86 4.71 -10.37
N ALA A 268 -18.94 5.63 -10.08
CA ALA A 268 -18.99 7.01 -10.58
C ALA A 268 -18.78 7.04 -12.09
N GLY A 269 -17.74 6.36 -12.60
CA GLY A 269 -17.46 6.29 -14.04
C GLY A 269 -18.62 5.70 -14.84
N VAL A 270 -19.17 4.58 -14.36
CA VAL A 270 -20.36 3.97 -14.99
C VAL A 270 -21.56 4.92 -14.98
N THR A 271 -21.75 5.69 -13.89
CA THR A 271 -22.84 6.67 -13.80
C THR A 271 -22.65 7.79 -14.84
N PHE A 272 -21.43 8.33 -15.01
CA PHE A 272 -21.16 9.33 -16.04
C PHE A 272 -21.43 8.81 -17.46
N GLU A 273 -21.02 7.58 -17.76
CA GLU A 273 -21.34 6.94 -19.06
C GLU A 273 -22.85 6.80 -19.28
N CYS A 274 -23.59 6.35 -18.28
CA CYS A 274 -25.04 6.18 -18.37
C CYS A 274 -25.77 7.51 -18.52
N LEU A 275 -25.31 8.57 -17.85
CA LEU A 275 -25.86 9.94 -18.02
C LEU A 275 -25.75 10.39 -19.48
N GLU A 276 -24.58 10.25 -20.09
CA GLU A 276 -24.38 10.62 -21.51
C GLU A 276 -25.24 9.79 -22.46
N LYS A 277 -25.25 8.44 -22.31
CA LYS A 277 -26.04 7.53 -23.14
C LYS A 277 -27.54 7.77 -23.01
N ALA A 278 -28.02 8.16 -21.82
CA ALA A 278 -29.40 8.54 -21.58
C ALA A 278 -29.77 9.90 -22.20
N GLY A 279 -28.78 10.67 -22.67
CA GLY A 279 -28.95 11.98 -23.28
C GLY A 279 -29.04 13.14 -22.27
N PHE A 280 -28.44 12.98 -21.09
CA PHE A 280 -28.26 14.08 -20.15
C PHE A 280 -27.08 14.95 -20.62
N GLU A 281 -27.39 16.08 -21.26
CA GLU A 281 -26.40 17.04 -21.77
C GLU A 281 -25.81 17.85 -20.62
N ASP A 282 -24.54 17.57 -20.28
CA ASP A 282 -23.80 18.23 -19.21
C ASP A 282 -22.32 18.36 -19.56
N ASP A 283 -21.73 19.50 -19.32
CA ASP A 283 -20.35 19.82 -19.69
C ASP A 283 -19.36 18.92 -18.95
N PHE A 284 -19.57 18.67 -17.64
CA PHE A 284 -18.66 17.83 -16.88
C PHE A 284 -18.83 16.32 -17.19
N VAL A 285 -20.04 15.89 -17.51
CA VAL A 285 -20.26 14.50 -18.04
C VAL A 285 -19.48 14.30 -19.33
N THR A 286 -19.52 15.28 -20.25
CA THR A 286 -18.75 15.23 -21.49
C THR A 286 -17.25 15.25 -21.20
N PHE A 287 -16.78 16.13 -20.32
CA PHE A 287 -15.37 16.16 -19.92
C PHE A 287 -14.92 14.82 -19.33
N TYR A 288 -15.67 14.29 -18.37
CA TYR A 288 -15.32 13.03 -17.73
C TYR A 288 -15.22 11.88 -18.74
N ASN A 289 -16.24 11.68 -19.57
CA ASN A 289 -16.27 10.58 -20.53
C ASN A 289 -15.22 10.74 -21.64
N THR A 290 -14.87 11.98 -22.01
CA THR A 290 -13.84 12.25 -23.02
C THR A 290 -12.42 12.05 -22.50
N HIS A 291 -12.15 12.48 -21.25
CA HIS A 291 -10.79 12.57 -20.72
C HIS A 291 -10.47 11.56 -19.62
N LEU A 292 -11.45 11.12 -18.84
CA LEU A 292 -11.22 10.20 -17.72
C LEU A 292 -11.78 8.81 -18.07
N GLY A 293 -13.08 8.73 -18.30
CA GLY A 293 -13.76 7.49 -18.70
C GLY A 293 -13.66 6.38 -17.66
N THR A 294 -13.94 5.16 -18.12
CA THR A 294 -13.87 3.93 -17.30
C THR A 294 -12.67 3.05 -17.64
N ALA A 295 -11.82 3.45 -18.61
CA ALA A 295 -10.63 2.71 -19.00
C ALA A 295 -9.53 2.85 -17.92
N CYS A 296 -9.09 1.71 -17.38
CA CYS A 296 -8.13 1.66 -16.28
C CYS A 296 -6.65 1.69 -16.71
N ASP A 297 -6.36 1.84 -18.00
CA ASP A 297 -5.01 1.80 -18.58
C ASP A 297 -4.56 3.14 -19.20
N GLY A 298 -5.29 4.22 -18.95
CA GLY A 298 -5.05 5.53 -19.55
C GLY A 298 -5.42 5.64 -21.03
N SER A 299 -5.95 4.59 -21.66
CA SER A 299 -6.33 4.61 -23.10
C SER A 299 -7.43 5.63 -23.39
N GLY A 300 -8.34 5.87 -22.44
CA GLY A 300 -9.40 6.88 -22.55
C GLY A 300 -8.89 8.28 -22.82
N ILE A 301 -7.73 8.63 -22.31
CA ILE A 301 -7.04 9.91 -22.54
C ILE A 301 -5.87 9.81 -23.54
N GLY A 302 -5.74 8.67 -24.22
CA GLY A 302 -4.66 8.41 -25.13
C GLY A 302 -3.26 8.33 -24.47
N LEU A 303 -3.22 7.98 -23.19
CA LEU A 303 -2.00 7.76 -22.38
C LEU A 303 -1.73 6.28 -22.18
N LYS A 304 -2.03 5.43 -23.14
CA LYS A 304 -1.67 4.02 -23.05
C LYS A 304 -0.15 3.87 -23.11
N VAL A 305 0.48 3.86 -21.95
CA VAL A 305 1.92 3.66 -21.78
C VAL A 305 2.16 2.37 -21.00
N SER A 306 3.17 1.62 -21.38
CA SER A 306 3.55 0.37 -20.76
C SER A 306 5.07 0.16 -20.81
N ASP A 307 5.58 -0.71 -19.98
CA ASP A 307 6.94 -1.24 -20.07
C ASP A 307 6.91 -2.78 -20.08
N ALA A 308 8.06 -3.42 -19.94
CA ALA A 308 8.17 -4.87 -19.90
C ALA A 308 7.48 -5.49 -18.67
N TYR A 309 7.14 -4.68 -17.65
CA TYR A 309 6.60 -5.11 -16.37
C TYR A 309 5.12 -4.76 -16.18
N GLY A 310 4.52 -4.14 -17.16
CA GLY A 310 3.07 -3.91 -17.20
C GLY A 310 2.66 -2.51 -17.62
N ASP A 311 1.34 -2.33 -17.64
CA ASP A 311 0.69 -1.10 -18.10
C ASP A 311 0.62 -0.04 -17.00
N LEU A 312 0.52 1.23 -17.38
CA LEU A 312 0.04 2.30 -16.53
C LEU A 312 -1.35 1.93 -16.00
N THR A 313 -1.62 2.20 -14.73
CA THR A 313 -2.99 2.12 -14.20
C THR A 313 -3.56 3.51 -13.96
N PHE A 314 -4.87 3.64 -14.19
CA PHE A 314 -5.61 4.87 -14.07
C PHE A 314 -6.89 4.58 -13.27
N CYS A 315 -7.03 5.23 -12.13
CA CYS A 315 -8.13 4.97 -11.20
C CYS A 315 -8.76 6.26 -10.72
N ASN A 316 -10.07 6.36 -10.80
CA ASN A 316 -10.85 7.41 -10.16
C ASN A 316 -11.43 6.88 -8.84
N GLY A 317 -11.02 7.47 -7.72
CA GLY A 317 -11.33 7.01 -6.37
C GLY A 317 -12.53 7.72 -5.75
N ILE A 318 -12.41 9.01 -5.46
CA ILE A 318 -13.46 9.80 -4.80
C ILE A 318 -14.09 10.74 -5.83
N VAL A 319 -15.42 10.82 -5.82
CA VAL A 319 -16.15 11.90 -6.46
C VAL A 319 -16.95 12.67 -5.40
N LYS A 320 -16.89 14.00 -5.45
CA LYS A 320 -17.55 14.85 -4.46
C LYS A 320 -18.04 16.15 -5.08
N THR A 321 -19.23 16.56 -4.68
CA THR A 321 -19.74 17.92 -4.96
C THR A 321 -19.54 18.80 -3.74
N GLN A 322 -18.92 19.94 -3.94
CA GLN A 322 -18.75 20.99 -2.93
C GLN A 322 -18.91 22.36 -3.58
N ASP A 323 -19.77 23.21 -3.00
CA ASP A 323 -20.05 24.57 -3.48
C ASP A 323 -20.43 24.63 -4.98
N GLY A 324 -21.18 23.64 -5.47
CA GLY A 324 -21.61 23.54 -6.87
C GLY A 324 -20.53 23.08 -7.84
N VAL A 325 -19.34 22.71 -7.36
CA VAL A 325 -18.25 22.13 -8.15
C VAL A 325 -18.16 20.64 -7.88
N ILE A 326 -18.10 19.84 -8.94
CA ILE A 326 -17.77 18.40 -8.83
C ILE A 326 -16.27 18.25 -8.93
N SER A 327 -15.69 17.48 -8.03
CA SER A 327 -14.29 17.08 -8.07
C SER A 327 -14.17 15.55 -8.10
N CYS A 328 -13.16 15.04 -8.84
CA CYS A 328 -12.83 13.62 -8.91
C CYS A 328 -11.33 13.43 -8.64
N THR A 329 -10.99 12.56 -7.68
CA THR A 329 -9.59 12.15 -7.47
C THR A 329 -9.17 11.15 -8.53
N ILE A 330 -7.92 11.22 -8.94
CA ILE A 330 -7.33 10.34 -9.93
C ILE A 330 -5.99 9.83 -9.38
N ASP A 331 -5.86 8.51 -9.27
CA ASP A 331 -4.60 7.82 -8.93
C ASP A 331 -4.05 7.17 -10.20
N ILE A 332 -2.80 7.48 -10.52
CA ILE A 332 -2.08 6.90 -11.66
C ILE A 332 -0.85 6.17 -11.13
N ARG A 333 -0.69 4.89 -11.52
CA ARG A 333 0.54 4.13 -11.28
C ARG A 333 1.35 4.04 -12.55
N VAL A 334 2.54 4.63 -12.50
CA VAL A 334 3.43 4.76 -13.66
C VAL A 334 4.35 3.55 -13.74
N PRO A 335 4.48 2.88 -14.91
CA PRO A 335 5.40 1.76 -15.10
C PRO A 335 6.81 2.06 -14.62
N VAL A 336 7.49 1.07 -14.04
CA VAL A 336 8.74 1.24 -13.24
C VAL A 336 9.93 1.76 -14.02
N THR A 337 9.95 1.59 -15.34
CA THR A 337 11.03 2.09 -16.20
C THR A 337 10.75 3.47 -16.80
N LEU A 338 9.57 4.04 -16.52
CA LEU A 338 9.16 5.36 -16.99
C LEU A 338 9.28 6.40 -15.88
N LYS A 339 9.52 7.65 -16.27
CA LYS A 339 9.57 8.75 -15.31
C LYS A 339 8.19 9.37 -15.16
N PRO A 340 7.66 9.49 -13.94
CA PRO A 340 6.36 10.10 -13.68
C PRO A 340 6.25 11.53 -14.23
N ASP A 341 7.33 12.32 -14.24
CA ASP A 341 7.36 13.65 -14.85
C ASP A 341 7.07 13.67 -16.36
N GLU A 342 7.43 12.62 -17.09
CA GLU A 342 7.11 12.50 -18.52
C GLU A 342 5.62 12.21 -18.72
N VAL A 343 5.05 11.34 -17.89
CA VAL A 343 3.62 11.04 -17.86
C VAL A 343 2.84 12.29 -17.44
N ARG A 344 3.32 13.05 -16.45
CA ARG A 344 2.72 14.33 -16.01
C ARG A 344 2.54 15.30 -17.17
N LYS A 345 3.58 15.53 -17.96
CA LYS A 345 3.51 16.44 -19.11
C LYS A 345 2.46 16.00 -20.12
N LEU A 346 2.35 14.69 -20.38
CA LEU A 346 1.33 14.15 -21.27
C LEU A 346 -0.08 14.35 -20.71
N CYS A 347 -0.26 14.26 -19.38
CA CYS A 347 -1.55 14.54 -18.73
C CYS A 347 -1.92 16.02 -18.82
N GLU A 348 -1.00 16.93 -18.52
CA GLU A 348 -1.22 18.37 -18.56
C GLU A 348 -1.68 18.83 -19.93
N ASP A 349 -1.13 18.27 -21.02
CA ASP A 349 -1.48 18.61 -22.39
C ASP A 349 -2.88 18.09 -22.82
N LYS A 350 -3.34 16.99 -22.22
CA LYS A 350 -4.52 16.24 -22.69
C LYS A 350 -5.75 16.38 -21.80
N LEU A 351 -5.59 16.68 -20.52
CA LEU A 351 -6.66 16.64 -19.51
C LEU A 351 -7.23 18.02 -19.19
N GLN A 352 -7.27 18.95 -20.13
CA GLN A 352 -7.87 20.27 -19.98
C GLN A 352 -8.65 20.65 -21.22
N ASP A 353 -9.84 21.17 -21.00
CA ASP A 353 -10.67 21.79 -22.03
C ASP A 353 -11.54 22.92 -21.45
N GLU A 354 -12.54 23.38 -22.20
CA GLU A 354 -13.46 24.42 -21.74
C GLU A 354 -14.42 23.94 -20.62
N ASN A 355 -14.62 22.61 -20.48
CA ASN A 355 -15.62 21.99 -19.61
C ASN A 355 -15.05 21.56 -18.24
N GLY A 356 -13.74 21.29 -18.17
CA GLY A 356 -13.07 20.84 -16.96
C GLY A 356 -11.61 21.27 -16.86
N ARG A 357 -11.00 21.00 -15.71
CA ARG A 357 -9.57 21.20 -15.46
C ARG A 357 -9.04 20.12 -14.53
N ILE A 358 -7.73 19.87 -14.60
CA ILE A 358 -7.03 19.05 -13.63
C ILE A 358 -6.04 19.87 -12.81
N GLU A 359 -5.73 19.35 -11.64
CA GLU A 359 -4.67 19.81 -10.74
C GLU A 359 -3.85 18.59 -10.31
N ILE A 360 -2.52 18.67 -10.47
CA ILE A 360 -1.61 17.62 -9.99
C ILE A 360 -1.33 17.91 -8.52
N LEU A 361 -1.62 16.93 -7.67
CA LEU A 361 -1.52 17.06 -6.21
C LEU A 361 -0.17 16.53 -5.71
N ASP A 362 0.26 15.40 -6.25
CA ASP A 362 1.49 14.73 -5.84
C ASP A 362 2.05 13.89 -6.97
N ILE A 363 3.37 13.68 -6.95
CA ILE A 363 4.10 12.86 -7.91
C ILE A 363 5.31 12.23 -7.22
N GLY A 364 5.49 10.93 -7.40
CA GLY A 364 6.59 10.18 -6.81
C GLY A 364 7.21 9.20 -7.79
N ASP A 365 8.53 9.13 -7.76
CA ASP A 365 9.29 8.21 -8.59
C ASP A 365 8.99 6.74 -8.25
N GLY A 366 9.16 5.88 -9.24
CA GLY A 366 9.17 4.44 -9.05
C GLY A 366 10.52 3.96 -8.52
N LEU A 367 10.52 2.76 -7.97
CA LEU A 367 11.72 2.01 -7.64
C LEU A 367 11.92 0.92 -8.70
N PHE A 368 13.16 0.74 -9.15
CA PHE A 368 13.47 -0.35 -10.06
C PHE A 368 14.91 -0.83 -9.89
N PHE A 369 15.08 -2.12 -9.65
CA PHE A 369 16.35 -2.83 -9.72
C PHE A 369 16.27 -3.87 -10.84
N PRO A 370 17.29 -3.94 -11.73
CA PRO A 370 17.35 -5.02 -12.71
C PRO A 370 17.27 -6.40 -12.04
N ARG A 371 16.58 -7.35 -12.68
CA ARG A 371 16.40 -8.72 -12.15
C ARG A 371 17.74 -9.39 -11.81
N GLU A 372 18.78 -9.09 -12.60
CA GLU A 372 20.14 -9.65 -12.49
C GLU A 372 21.04 -8.82 -11.55
N SER A 373 20.48 -7.86 -10.82
CA SER A 373 21.28 -7.11 -9.85
C SER A 373 21.69 -7.99 -8.66
N PRO A 374 22.89 -7.80 -8.10
CA PRO A 374 23.36 -8.64 -6.99
C PRO A 374 22.39 -8.67 -5.80
N LEU A 375 21.71 -7.55 -5.52
CA LEU A 375 20.72 -7.46 -4.45
C LEU A 375 19.52 -8.39 -4.71
N VAL A 376 18.93 -8.31 -5.91
CA VAL A 376 17.76 -9.15 -6.27
C VAL A 376 18.14 -10.63 -6.29
N GLU A 377 19.30 -10.96 -6.87
CA GLU A 377 19.80 -12.35 -6.91
C GLU A 377 20.05 -12.90 -5.51
N ALA A 378 20.63 -12.12 -4.60
CA ALA A 378 20.92 -12.54 -3.23
C ALA A 378 19.64 -12.85 -2.44
N LEU A 379 18.63 -11.96 -2.54
CA LEU A 379 17.35 -12.15 -1.85
C LEU A 379 16.51 -13.29 -2.47
N TYR A 380 16.41 -13.33 -3.78
CA TYR A 380 15.71 -14.42 -4.47
C TYR A 380 16.33 -15.78 -4.17
N LYS A 381 17.67 -15.85 -4.17
CA LYS A 381 18.38 -17.07 -3.78
C LYS A 381 18.04 -17.51 -2.35
N ALA A 382 17.97 -16.59 -1.40
CA ALA A 382 17.61 -16.90 -0.02
C ALA A 382 16.21 -17.53 0.07
N TYR A 383 15.24 -16.96 -0.66
CA TYR A 383 13.90 -17.51 -0.74
C TYR A 383 13.89 -18.92 -1.31
N VAL A 384 14.53 -19.14 -2.46
CA VAL A 384 14.60 -20.46 -3.12
C VAL A 384 15.33 -21.50 -2.26
N ASP A 385 16.43 -21.13 -1.63
CA ASP A 385 17.22 -22.04 -0.80
C ASP A 385 16.41 -22.57 0.41
N VAL A 386 15.52 -21.75 0.98
CA VAL A 386 14.72 -22.11 2.14
C VAL A 386 13.41 -22.80 1.75
N THR A 387 12.69 -22.25 0.79
CA THR A 387 11.34 -22.72 0.44
C THR A 387 11.34 -23.82 -0.62
N GLY A 388 12.40 -23.92 -1.43
CA GLY A 388 12.46 -24.77 -2.62
C GLY A 388 11.57 -24.29 -3.78
N ASP A 389 10.91 -23.15 -3.63
CA ASP A 389 10.04 -22.60 -4.66
C ASP A 389 10.83 -21.89 -5.75
N THR A 390 10.83 -22.46 -6.94
CA THR A 390 11.42 -21.90 -8.16
C THR A 390 10.38 -21.50 -9.19
N ALA A 391 9.09 -21.66 -8.86
CA ALA A 391 7.99 -21.35 -9.78
C ALA A 391 7.61 -19.86 -9.73
N ASN A 392 7.77 -19.24 -8.57
CA ASN A 392 7.53 -17.82 -8.39
C ASN A 392 8.81 -17.01 -8.63
N GLU A 393 8.72 -16.00 -9.48
CA GLU A 393 9.84 -15.14 -9.88
C GLU A 393 9.72 -13.77 -9.18
N PRO A 394 10.83 -13.02 -9.01
CA PRO A 394 10.79 -11.63 -8.58
C PRO A 394 9.81 -10.77 -9.37
N MET A 395 9.07 -9.92 -8.68
CA MET A 395 7.91 -9.20 -9.22
C MET A 395 8.07 -7.69 -9.18
N VAL A 396 7.18 -7.03 -9.91
CA VAL A 396 6.93 -5.58 -9.84
C VAL A 396 5.51 -5.36 -9.32
N ILE A 397 5.34 -4.44 -8.37
CA ILE A 397 4.05 -4.09 -7.81
C ILE A 397 3.64 -2.65 -8.12
N GLY A 398 2.36 -2.38 -8.00
CA GLY A 398 1.81 -1.03 -8.14
C GLY A 398 1.76 -0.23 -6.83
N GLY A 399 2.04 -0.88 -5.70
CA GLY A 399 2.15 -0.26 -4.38
C GLY A 399 3.49 0.45 -4.17
N GLY A 400 3.73 0.85 -2.94
CA GLY A 400 5.00 1.41 -2.50
C GLY A 400 5.22 1.07 -1.05
N THR A 401 6.48 0.90 -0.67
CA THR A 401 6.94 0.57 0.67
C THR A 401 8.08 1.51 1.08
N TYR A 402 8.68 1.30 2.24
CA TYR A 402 9.92 2.01 2.62
C TYR A 402 11.07 1.86 1.61
N ALA A 403 11.00 0.88 0.70
CA ALA A 403 12.00 0.74 -0.35
C ALA A 403 12.09 1.98 -1.26
N LYS A 404 10.98 2.74 -1.43
CA LYS A 404 11.02 4.03 -2.14
C LYS A 404 11.64 5.16 -1.33
N SER A 405 11.61 5.06 -0.01
CA SER A 405 12.05 6.12 0.90
C SER A 405 13.52 5.97 1.33
N LEU A 406 14.09 4.78 1.17
CA LEU A 406 15.47 4.44 1.49
C LEU A 406 16.23 4.01 0.23
N LYS A 407 17.53 4.24 0.22
CA LYS A 407 18.36 3.80 -0.91
C LYS A 407 18.84 2.36 -0.72
N ASN A 408 19.10 1.71 -1.85
CA ASN A 408 19.76 0.40 -1.92
C ASN A 408 18.98 -0.75 -1.25
N ILE A 409 17.68 -0.63 -1.11
CA ILE A 409 16.82 -1.69 -0.60
C ILE A 409 15.65 -1.96 -1.54
N ILE A 410 15.08 -3.16 -1.45
CA ILE A 410 13.87 -3.57 -2.16
C ILE A 410 12.90 -4.23 -1.18
N ALA A 411 11.64 -4.43 -1.55
CA ALA A 411 10.71 -5.14 -0.70
C ALA A 411 10.88 -6.67 -0.84
N PHE A 412 10.73 -7.40 0.29
CA PHE A 412 11.05 -8.82 0.36
C PHE A 412 10.28 -9.53 1.48
N GLY A 413 9.11 -10.10 1.12
CA GLY A 413 8.27 -10.88 2.02
C GLY A 413 7.63 -10.11 3.16
N PRO A 414 6.91 -10.81 4.08
CA PRO A 414 6.78 -12.27 4.15
C PRO A 414 5.52 -12.86 3.50
N GLU A 415 4.68 -12.03 2.90
CA GLU A 415 3.41 -12.46 2.36
C GLU A 415 3.57 -13.53 1.27
N LYS A 416 2.79 -14.62 1.35
CA LYS A 416 2.76 -15.66 0.33
C LYS A 416 1.72 -15.35 -0.73
N LEU A 417 2.07 -15.54 -1.98
CA LEU A 417 1.15 -15.35 -3.09
C LEU A 417 -0.09 -16.25 -2.96
N GLY A 418 -1.26 -15.66 -3.19
CA GLY A 418 -2.54 -16.38 -3.18
C GLY A 418 -3.17 -16.55 -1.80
N ILE A 419 -2.57 -16.02 -0.74
CA ILE A 419 -3.16 -15.95 0.60
C ILE A 419 -3.68 -14.51 0.82
N ASP A 420 -4.93 -14.38 1.24
CA ASP A 420 -5.51 -13.13 1.67
C ASP A 420 -5.35 -12.97 3.18
N TYR A 421 -4.32 -12.25 3.60
CA TYR A 421 -4.04 -11.97 5.03
C TYR A 421 -4.98 -10.92 5.63
N ARG A 422 -5.94 -10.41 4.86
CA ARG A 422 -6.88 -9.33 5.25
C ARG A 422 -6.17 -8.05 5.69
N ILE A 423 -5.03 -7.74 5.09
CA ILE A 423 -4.28 -6.50 5.32
C ILE A 423 -5.22 -5.30 5.14
N HIS A 424 -5.14 -4.33 6.05
CA HIS A 424 -6.05 -3.16 6.15
C HIS A 424 -7.53 -3.51 6.40
N GLY A 425 -7.90 -4.80 6.45
CA GLY A 425 -9.25 -5.29 6.74
C GLY A 425 -9.47 -5.65 8.22
N ALA A 426 -10.70 -6.07 8.54
CA ALA A 426 -11.01 -6.68 9.83
C ALA A 426 -10.49 -8.12 9.88
N ASP A 427 -10.13 -8.57 11.09
CA ASP A 427 -9.55 -9.90 11.33
C ASP A 427 -8.28 -10.18 10.51
N GLU A 428 -7.41 -9.17 10.39
CA GLU A 428 -6.06 -9.34 9.89
C GLU A 428 -5.33 -10.44 10.70
N TYR A 429 -4.58 -11.28 10.01
CA TYR A 429 -3.91 -12.40 10.65
C TYR A 429 -2.58 -12.74 10.01
N ILE A 430 -1.71 -13.39 10.75
CA ILE A 430 -0.50 -14.05 10.26
C ILE A 430 -0.51 -15.54 10.62
N LEU A 431 0.22 -16.36 9.87
CA LEU A 431 0.37 -17.79 10.16
C LEU A 431 1.64 -18.03 10.95
N VAL A 432 1.58 -18.80 12.05
CA VAL A 432 2.78 -19.16 12.85
C VAL A 432 3.81 -19.89 11.98
N SER A 433 3.35 -20.84 11.16
CA SER A 433 4.21 -21.56 10.21
C SER A 433 4.83 -20.64 9.16
N GLY A 434 4.13 -19.57 8.76
CA GLY A 434 4.65 -18.52 7.89
C GLY A 434 5.73 -17.68 8.57
N MET A 435 5.52 -17.29 9.81
CA MET A 435 6.52 -16.58 10.62
C MET A 435 7.82 -17.38 10.77
N GLU A 436 7.72 -18.67 11.10
CA GLU A 436 8.88 -19.55 11.23
C GLU A 436 9.66 -19.67 9.90
N GLU A 437 8.98 -19.79 8.78
CA GLU A 437 9.59 -19.82 7.45
C GLU A 437 10.24 -18.47 7.08
N ALA A 438 9.56 -17.35 7.34
CA ALA A 438 10.07 -16.01 7.06
C ALA A 438 11.36 -15.72 7.85
N VAL A 439 11.43 -16.11 9.12
CA VAL A 439 12.65 -16.00 9.93
C VAL A 439 13.83 -16.73 9.29
N LEU A 440 13.61 -17.92 8.73
CA LEU A 440 14.65 -18.68 8.01
C LEU A 440 15.07 -17.98 6.73
N VAL A 441 14.11 -17.49 5.94
CA VAL A 441 14.36 -16.78 4.70
C VAL A 441 15.16 -15.50 4.97
N TYR A 442 14.78 -14.71 5.97
CA TYR A 442 15.49 -13.49 6.34
C TYR A 442 16.89 -13.77 6.89
N MET A 443 17.07 -14.81 7.67
CA MET A 443 18.39 -15.22 8.13
C MET A 443 19.30 -15.58 6.94
N GLU A 444 18.80 -16.31 5.95
CA GLU A 444 19.57 -16.67 4.75
C GLU A 444 19.81 -15.45 3.86
N ALA A 445 18.82 -14.55 3.75
CA ALA A 445 18.95 -13.27 3.05
C ALA A 445 20.09 -12.43 3.64
N ILE A 446 20.14 -12.26 4.96
CA ILE A 446 21.23 -11.51 5.62
C ILE A 446 22.59 -12.17 5.30
N LYS A 447 22.71 -13.50 5.33
CA LYS A 447 23.96 -14.19 4.97
C LYS A 447 24.37 -13.91 3.52
N ASN A 448 23.43 -13.96 2.58
CA ASN A 448 23.71 -13.67 1.18
C ASN A 448 24.14 -12.21 0.99
N LEU A 449 23.51 -11.24 1.71
CA LEU A 449 23.87 -9.83 1.68
C LEU A 449 25.21 -9.52 2.35
N LEU A 450 25.68 -10.34 3.28
CA LEU A 450 27.04 -10.23 3.82
C LEU A 450 28.12 -10.59 2.77
N ALA A 451 27.75 -11.32 1.73
CA ALA A 451 28.67 -11.81 0.71
C ALA A 451 28.78 -10.89 -0.53
N ILE A 452 27.88 -9.91 -0.71
CA ILE A 452 27.89 -8.94 -1.82
C ILE A 452 28.37 -7.53 -1.36
#